data_5e2252a3f00187669a61f2862315b847
#
_entry.id   5e2252a3f00187669a61f2862315b847
#
_cell.length_a   1.000
_cell.length_b   1.000
_cell.length_c   1.000
_cell.angle_alpha   90.00
_cell.angle_beta   90.00
_cell.angle_gamma   90.00
#
_symmetry.space_group_name_H-M   'P 1'
#
loop_
_entity.id
_entity.type
_entity.pdbx_description
1 polymer ?
#
loop_
_entity_poly.entity_id
_entity_poly.type
_entity_poly.pdbx_seq_one_letter_code
_entity_poly.pdbx_strand_id
1 'polypeptide(L)'
;NSKFWTLNYPTTALIPMAKLVKIIKQKNFQNVTIPALFYFSLNDKVVDPQKTINFISQWGGKSKTINVKMTEYDDKYSHIVAGDIISPKQTEKAFSEITYWIKDINKK
;
A
#
# COMPACT_ATOMS: atom_id res chain seq x y z
N ASN A 1 15.36 10.44 6.81
CA ASN A 1 15.61 10.34 8.24
C ASN A 1 16.34 9.03 8.55
N SER A 2 17.70 9.12 8.75
CA SER A 2 18.58 7.96 8.93
C SER A 2 18.29 7.13 10.18
N LYS A 3 17.59 7.71 11.17
CA LYS A 3 17.23 7.03 12.42
C LYS A 3 16.31 5.82 12.17
N PHE A 4 15.46 5.88 11.15
CA PHE A 4 14.42 4.88 10.89
C PHE A 4 14.63 4.11 9.58
N TRP A 5 15.68 4.46 8.80
CA TRP A 5 15.89 3.91 7.46
C TRP A 5 17.33 3.44 7.27
N THR A 6 17.49 2.35 6.57
CA THR A 6 18.78 1.96 6.02
C THR A 6 19.05 2.81 4.80
N LEU A 7 20.09 3.67 4.86
CA LEU A 7 20.42 4.57 3.76
C LEU A 7 21.33 3.95 2.71
N ASN A 8 22.16 2.98 3.11
CA ASN A 8 23.13 2.34 2.24
C ASN A 8 23.01 0.82 2.33
N TYR A 9 22.95 0.17 1.17
CA TYR A 9 23.01 -1.29 1.05
C TYR A 9 23.67 -1.65 -0.30
N PRO A 10 24.31 -2.84 -0.41
CA PRO A 10 24.97 -3.22 -1.66
C PRO A 10 23.93 -3.44 -2.77
N THR A 11 24.32 -3.08 -4.00
CA THR A 11 23.46 -3.25 -5.19
C THR A 11 23.06 -4.70 -5.42
N THR A 12 23.88 -5.65 -5.00
CA THR A 12 23.57 -7.09 -5.05
C THR A 12 22.32 -7.46 -4.25
N ALA A 13 21.98 -6.68 -3.24
CA ALA A 13 20.76 -6.89 -2.46
C ALA A 13 19.48 -6.68 -3.28
N LEU A 14 19.56 -5.97 -4.40
CA LEU A 14 18.42 -5.75 -5.31
C LEU A 14 18.08 -6.98 -6.15
N ILE A 15 18.99 -7.94 -6.31
CA ILE A 15 18.79 -9.12 -7.15
C ILE A 15 17.65 -10.01 -6.62
N PRO A 16 17.62 -10.42 -5.33
CA PRO A 16 16.51 -11.18 -4.80
C PRO A 16 15.17 -10.47 -4.91
N MET A 17 15.15 -9.15 -4.69
CA MET A 17 13.96 -8.31 -4.82
C MET A 17 13.45 -8.30 -6.27
N ALA A 18 14.33 -8.11 -7.24
CA ALA A 18 13.97 -8.13 -8.66
C ALA A 18 13.40 -9.49 -9.09
N LYS A 19 13.97 -10.58 -8.60
CA LYS A 19 13.46 -11.94 -8.85
C LYS A 19 12.07 -12.13 -8.27
N LEU A 20 11.83 -11.67 -7.04
CA LEU A 20 10.52 -11.74 -6.39
C LEU A 20 9.47 -10.94 -7.16
N VAL A 21 9.79 -9.71 -7.57
CA VAL A 21 8.90 -8.86 -8.38
C VAL A 21 8.53 -9.56 -9.69
N LYS A 22 9.50 -10.19 -10.36
CA LYS A 22 9.25 -10.94 -11.59
C LYS A 22 8.28 -12.09 -11.37
N ILE A 23 8.46 -12.87 -10.31
CA ILE A 23 7.57 -13.97 -9.95
C ILE A 23 6.16 -13.46 -9.70
N ILE A 24 6.01 -12.40 -8.91
CA ILE A 24 4.70 -11.82 -8.57
C ILE A 24 3.98 -11.33 -9.83
N LYS A 25 4.69 -10.69 -10.76
CA LYS A 25 4.10 -10.20 -12.01
C LYS A 25 3.54 -11.32 -12.90
N GLN A 26 4.06 -12.54 -12.76
CA GLN A 26 3.61 -13.70 -13.52
C GLN A 26 2.44 -14.44 -12.85
N LYS A 27 2.07 -14.08 -11.61
CA LYS A 27 0.96 -14.71 -10.89
C LYS A 27 -0.38 -14.19 -11.37
N ASN A 28 -1.36 -15.08 -11.38
CA ASN A 28 -2.75 -14.75 -11.63
C ASN A 28 -3.48 -14.66 -10.29
N PHE A 29 -3.96 -13.46 -9.96
CA PHE A 29 -4.68 -13.20 -8.70
C PHE A 29 -6.21 -13.29 -8.85
N GLN A 30 -6.72 -13.63 -10.02
CA GLN A 30 -8.16 -13.76 -10.26
C GLN A 30 -8.80 -14.91 -9.47
N ASN A 31 -8.00 -15.93 -9.12
CA ASN A 31 -8.46 -17.07 -8.34
C ASN A 31 -8.35 -16.88 -6.83
N VAL A 32 -7.83 -15.74 -6.37
CA VAL A 32 -7.78 -15.40 -4.96
C VAL A 32 -9.18 -15.07 -4.47
N THR A 33 -9.56 -15.62 -3.32
CA THR A 33 -10.88 -15.38 -2.71
C THR A 33 -10.80 -14.52 -1.43
N ILE A 34 -9.58 -14.21 -0.98
CA ILE A 34 -9.35 -13.45 0.26
C ILE A 34 -9.81 -12.00 0.08
N PRO A 35 -10.59 -11.44 1.01
CA PRO A 35 -10.91 -10.02 0.97
C PRO A 35 -9.66 -9.15 1.11
N ALA A 36 -9.61 -8.06 0.38
CA ALA A 36 -8.46 -7.14 0.40
C ALA A 36 -8.91 -5.68 0.55
N LEU A 37 -8.17 -4.94 1.36
CA LEU A 37 -8.27 -3.49 1.45
C LEU A 37 -7.04 -2.88 0.80
N PHE A 38 -7.25 -2.04 -0.21
CA PHE A 38 -6.19 -1.28 -0.88
C PHE A 38 -6.24 0.17 -0.39
N TYR A 39 -5.24 0.54 0.39
CA TYR A 39 -5.17 1.84 1.07
C TYR A 39 -3.93 2.58 0.57
N PHE A 40 -4.12 3.55 -0.32
CA PHE A 40 -3.01 4.25 -0.97
C PHE A 40 -3.44 5.63 -1.47
N SER A 41 -2.49 6.44 -1.90
CA SER A 41 -2.75 7.75 -2.48
C SER A 41 -2.64 7.71 -4.01
N LEU A 42 -3.61 8.29 -4.70
CA LEU A 42 -3.54 8.51 -6.15
C LEU A 42 -2.45 9.53 -6.53
N ASN A 43 -1.91 10.24 -5.55
CA ASN A 43 -0.83 11.21 -5.74
C ASN A 43 0.55 10.65 -5.36
N ASP A 44 0.65 9.34 -5.16
CA ASP A 44 1.92 8.66 -4.84
C ASP A 44 2.96 8.96 -5.91
N LYS A 45 4.13 9.47 -5.48
CA LYS A 45 5.23 9.86 -6.36
C LYS A 45 6.38 8.84 -6.35
N VAL A 46 6.26 7.78 -5.57
CA VAL A 46 7.27 6.71 -5.48
C VAL A 46 6.83 5.50 -6.28
N VAL A 47 5.58 5.08 -6.10
CA VAL A 47 4.98 3.97 -6.84
C VAL A 47 3.90 4.53 -7.76
N ASP A 48 3.87 4.08 -9.00
CA ASP A 48 2.83 4.50 -9.95
C ASP A 48 1.45 4.01 -9.51
N PRO A 49 0.55 4.90 -9.09
CA PRO A 49 -0.77 4.50 -8.60
C PRO A 49 -1.62 3.81 -9.68
N GLN A 50 -1.37 4.06 -10.96
CA GLN A 50 -2.07 3.36 -12.04
C GLN A 50 -1.76 1.87 -12.05
N LYS A 51 -0.52 1.49 -11.70
CA LYS A 51 -0.15 0.07 -11.57
C LYS A 51 -0.87 -0.59 -10.41
N THR A 52 -1.06 0.14 -9.32
CA THR A 52 -1.87 -0.33 -8.18
C THR A 52 -3.32 -0.55 -8.60
N ILE A 53 -3.91 0.40 -9.32
CA ILE A 53 -5.29 0.28 -9.83
C ILE A 53 -5.41 -0.94 -10.76
N ASN A 54 -4.46 -1.14 -11.66
CA ASN A 54 -4.45 -2.29 -12.55
C ASN A 54 -4.37 -3.62 -11.77
N PHE A 55 -3.56 -3.66 -10.72
CA PHE A 55 -3.48 -4.83 -9.85
C PHE A 55 -4.81 -5.11 -9.15
N ILE A 56 -5.45 -4.07 -8.62
CA ILE A 56 -6.76 -4.19 -7.96
C ILE A 56 -7.80 -4.78 -8.91
N SER A 57 -7.80 -4.38 -10.18
CA SER A 57 -8.74 -4.89 -11.16
C SER A 57 -8.59 -6.39 -11.44
N GLN A 58 -7.43 -6.96 -11.12
CA GLN A 58 -7.12 -8.38 -11.29
C GLN A 58 -7.35 -9.21 -10.03
N TRP A 59 -7.68 -8.57 -8.93
CA TRP A 59 -7.93 -9.25 -7.65
C TRP A 59 -9.26 -9.99 -7.70
N GLY A 60 -9.25 -11.31 -7.48
CA GLY A 60 -10.47 -12.13 -7.58
C GLY A 60 -11.37 -12.07 -6.36
N GLY A 61 -10.81 -11.75 -5.19
CA GLY A 61 -11.58 -11.64 -3.96
C GLY A 61 -12.30 -10.29 -3.84
N LYS A 62 -13.17 -10.20 -2.85
CA LYS A 62 -13.84 -8.95 -2.50
C LYS A 62 -12.80 -7.88 -2.19
N SER A 63 -12.91 -6.71 -2.77
CA SER A 63 -11.94 -5.65 -2.53
C SER A 63 -12.61 -4.31 -2.20
N LYS A 64 -11.91 -3.52 -1.39
CA LYS A 64 -12.25 -2.12 -1.12
C LYS A 64 -11.01 -1.27 -1.37
N THR A 65 -11.21 -0.14 -2.02
CA THR A 65 -10.14 0.82 -2.30
C THR A 65 -10.41 2.12 -1.56
N ILE A 66 -9.41 2.62 -0.86
CA ILE A 66 -9.47 3.93 -0.21
C ILE A 66 -8.33 4.78 -0.75
N ASN A 67 -8.71 5.88 -1.39
CA ASN A 67 -7.77 6.92 -1.81
C ASN A 67 -7.49 7.85 -0.63
N VAL A 68 -6.26 7.85 -0.14
CA VAL A 68 -5.85 8.67 0.99
C VAL A 68 -5.55 10.09 0.52
N LYS A 69 -6.25 11.06 1.09
CA LYS A 69 -5.98 12.49 0.85
C LYS A 69 -4.92 12.97 1.82
N MET A 70 -3.73 13.20 1.31
CA MET A 70 -2.60 13.67 2.09
C MET A 70 -2.67 15.16 2.36
N THR A 71 -2.09 15.61 3.49
CA THR A 71 -1.98 17.01 3.88
C THR A 71 -0.54 17.49 3.75
N GLU A 72 -0.34 18.80 3.91
CA GLU A 72 1.00 19.41 3.89
C GLU A 72 1.90 18.94 5.05
N TYR A 73 1.32 18.37 6.12
CA TYR A 73 2.05 17.84 7.28
C TYR A 73 2.43 16.36 7.13
N ASP A 74 1.99 15.74 6.05
CA ASP A 74 2.23 14.32 5.77
C ASP A 74 3.37 14.13 4.77
N ASP A 75 3.60 12.90 4.34
CA ASP A 75 4.66 12.59 3.39
C ASP A 75 4.52 13.42 2.11
N LYS A 76 5.54 14.21 1.79
CA LYS A 76 5.59 15.05 0.57
C LYS A 76 5.52 14.24 -0.73
N TYR A 77 5.85 12.96 -0.68
CA TYR A 77 5.75 12.07 -1.83
C TYR A 77 4.43 11.31 -1.89
N SER A 78 3.56 11.48 -0.89
CA SER A 78 2.25 10.83 -0.79
C SER A 78 2.33 9.29 -0.90
N HIS A 79 3.45 8.71 -0.48
CA HIS A 79 3.73 7.28 -0.51
C HIS A 79 3.50 6.62 0.83
N ILE A 80 3.98 7.22 1.90
CA ILE A 80 3.76 6.76 3.27
C ILE A 80 2.44 7.35 3.77
N VAL A 81 1.38 6.58 3.69
CA VAL A 81 0.00 7.08 3.85
C VAL A 81 -0.54 7.00 5.28
N ALA A 82 0.26 6.56 6.23
CA ALA A 82 -0.08 6.53 7.66
C ALA A 82 1.18 6.40 8.51
N GLY A 83 1.07 6.75 9.79
CA GLY A 83 2.13 6.60 10.77
C GLY A 83 2.66 7.93 11.30
N ASP A 84 2.90 7.99 12.61
CA ASP A 84 3.20 9.23 13.32
C ASP A 84 4.53 9.86 12.93
N ILE A 85 5.44 9.10 12.33
CA ILE A 85 6.79 9.58 11.98
C ILE A 85 6.77 10.44 10.72
N ILE A 86 6.03 10.03 9.69
CA ILE A 86 6.08 10.66 8.37
C ILE A 86 4.73 11.26 7.95
N SER A 87 3.62 10.60 8.30
CA SER A 87 2.28 11.05 7.94
C SER A 87 1.36 11.09 9.16
N PRO A 88 1.68 11.96 10.15
CA PRO A 88 1.00 11.94 11.46
C PRO A 88 -0.48 12.32 11.39
N LYS A 89 -0.90 13.10 10.40
CA LYS A 89 -2.31 13.47 10.24
C LYS A 89 -3.20 12.36 9.72
N GLN A 90 -2.58 11.25 9.25
CA GLN A 90 -3.31 10.12 8.67
C GLN A 90 -3.48 8.94 9.64
N THR A 91 -2.77 8.93 10.77
CA THR A 91 -2.72 7.76 11.67
C THR A 91 -4.09 7.36 12.19
N GLU A 92 -4.84 8.29 12.78
CA GLU A 92 -6.15 8.00 13.38
C GLU A 92 -7.17 7.60 12.31
N LYS A 93 -7.14 8.28 11.18
CA LYS A 93 -8.04 7.97 10.07
C LYS A 93 -7.77 6.59 9.51
N ALA A 94 -6.49 6.22 9.30
CA ALA A 94 -6.10 4.90 8.85
C ALA A 94 -6.58 3.82 9.83
N PHE A 95 -6.38 4.04 11.12
CA PHE A 95 -6.85 3.13 12.17
C PHE A 95 -8.36 2.92 12.09
N SER A 96 -9.13 4.00 11.98
CA SER A 96 -10.60 3.94 11.91
C SER A 96 -11.08 3.22 10.65
N GLU A 97 -10.52 3.54 9.50
CA GLU A 97 -10.90 2.95 8.21
C GLU A 97 -10.59 1.45 8.17
N ILE A 98 -9.42 1.05 8.65
CA ILE A 98 -9.02 -0.36 8.69
C ILE A 98 -9.90 -1.13 9.68
N THR A 99 -10.16 -0.57 10.86
CA THR A 99 -11.01 -1.19 11.87
C THR A 99 -12.43 -1.37 11.35
N TYR A 100 -12.98 -0.34 10.70
CA TYR A 100 -14.30 -0.41 10.09
C TYR A 100 -14.38 -1.52 9.03
N TRP A 101 -13.38 -1.58 8.16
CA TRP A 101 -13.32 -2.61 7.11
C TRP A 101 -13.24 -4.02 7.70
N ILE A 102 -12.41 -4.25 8.73
CA ILE A 102 -12.30 -5.55 9.40
C ILE A 102 -13.66 -5.97 9.98
N LYS A 103 -14.37 -5.04 10.61
CA LYS A 103 -15.71 -5.32 11.15
C LYS A 103 -16.70 -5.65 10.04
N ASP A 104 -16.61 -4.94 8.93
CA ASP A 104 -17.52 -5.12 7.81
C ASP A 104 -17.35 -6.50 7.15
N ILE A 105 -16.13 -6.94 6.90
CA ILE A 105 -15.87 -8.26 6.30
C ILE A 105 -16.21 -9.42 7.22
N ASN A 106 -16.30 -9.21 8.53
CA ASN A 106 -16.67 -10.23 9.52
C ASN A 106 -18.19 -10.30 9.78
N LYS A 107 -18.97 -9.45 9.18
CA LYS A 107 -20.45 -9.55 9.25
C LYS A 107 -20.92 -10.79 8.49
N LYS A 108 -21.73 -11.55 9.12
CA LYS A 108 -22.40 -12.73 8.54
C LYS A 108 -23.78 -12.36 8.01
#